data_f30b664de9c04283d1c6a200383f9195
#
_entry.id   f30b664de9c04283d1c6a200383f9195
#
_cell.length_a   1.000
_cell.length_b   1.000
_cell.length_c   1.000
_cell.angle_alpha   90.00
_cell.angle_beta   90.00
_cell.angle_gamma   90.00
#
_symmetry.space_group_name_H-M   'P 1'
#
loop_
_entity.id
_entity.type
_entity.pdbx_description
1 polymer ?
#
loop_
_entity_poly.entity_id
_entity_poly.type
_entity_poly.pdbx_seq_one_letter_code
_entity_poly.pdbx_strand_id
1 'polypeptide(L)'
;MAEVKFPTEVVDLPSKGLLYPEGSPLSTGKIEIKYMTAKEEDILTSANLIKQGVVVEKLLESLIVDKSIKVDDLLVGDKNSVLIASRILAYGKEYEVEIDGRKIEVDLTQLKDIELDESIVTNGVNEFEFELPATKRKLTFKLLTSEIGRAHV
;
A
#
# COMPACT_ATOMS: atom_id res chain seq x y z
N MET A 1 22.66 24.59 4.97
CA MET A 1 21.52 24.65 4.02
C MET A 1 20.27 24.22 4.79
N ALA A 2 19.24 25.04 4.82
CA ALA A 2 17.97 24.64 5.43
C ALA A 2 17.38 23.48 4.60
N GLU A 3 17.16 22.34 5.24
CA GLU A 3 16.39 21.25 4.62
C GLU A 3 15.02 21.82 4.26
N VAL A 4 14.68 21.76 2.98
CA VAL A 4 13.31 22.09 2.51
C VAL A 4 12.42 21.00 3.05
N LYS A 5 11.74 21.25 4.15
CA LYS A 5 10.73 20.34 4.71
C LYS A 5 9.51 20.38 3.79
N PHE A 6 9.35 19.35 2.99
CA PHE A 6 8.11 19.15 2.23
C PHE A 6 6.95 18.86 3.19
N PRO A 7 5.73 19.32 2.88
CA PRO A 7 4.56 18.92 3.66
C PRO A 7 4.38 17.40 3.57
N THR A 8 4.02 16.81 4.70
CA THR A 8 3.82 15.37 4.85
C THR A 8 2.44 15.07 5.42
N GLU A 9 1.96 13.87 5.22
CA GLU A 9 0.71 13.34 5.74
C GLU A 9 0.94 11.95 6.31
N VAL A 10 0.24 11.63 7.39
CA VAL A 10 0.28 10.30 8.01
C VAL A 10 -0.90 9.48 7.52
N VAL A 11 -0.61 8.33 6.94
CA VAL A 11 -1.60 7.37 6.43
C VAL A 11 -1.72 6.20 7.38
N ASP A 12 -2.95 5.90 7.83
CA ASP A 12 -3.23 4.70 8.60
C ASP A 12 -3.24 3.46 7.68
N LEU A 13 -2.59 2.40 8.13
CA LEU A 13 -2.51 1.15 7.37
C LEU A 13 -3.70 0.24 7.72
N PRO A 14 -4.40 -0.35 6.74
CA PRO A 14 -5.49 -1.30 6.97
C PRO A 14 -5.12 -2.49 7.86
N SER A 15 -3.87 -2.95 7.80
CA SER A 15 -3.34 -4.00 8.68
C SER A 15 -3.20 -3.57 10.14
N LYS A 16 -3.34 -2.28 10.46
CA LYS A 16 -3.06 -1.67 11.77
C LYS A 16 -1.65 -1.98 12.29
N GLY A 17 -0.75 -2.41 11.42
CA GLY A 17 0.61 -2.82 11.79
C GLY A 17 0.73 -4.20 12.44
N LEU A 18 -0.39 -4.89 12.72
CA LEU A 18 -0.43 -6.11 13.51
C LEU A 18 0.31 -7.29 12.90
N LEU A 19 0.45 -7.31 11.57
CA LEU A 19 1.05 -8.43 10.83
C LEU A 19 2.55 -8.24 10.55
N TYR A 20 3.11 -7.08 10.92
CA TYR A 20 4.53 -6.81 10.76
C TYR A 20 5.32 -7.22 12.01
N PRO A 21 6.56 -7.72 11.84
CA PRO A 21 7.39 -8.12 12.97
C PRO A 21 7.59 -6.98 13.98
N GLU A 22 7.73 -7.34 15.26
CA GLU A 22 8.12 -6.39 16.30
C GLU A 22 9.43 -5.68 15.93
N GLY A 23 9.45 -4.34 16.11
CA GLY A 23 10.59 -3.50 15.73
C GLY A 23 10.60 -3.06 14.27
N SER A 24 9.71 -3.54 13.42
CA SER A 24 9.47 -2.95 12.10
C SER A 24 8.84 -1.57 12.25
N PRO A 25 9.27 -0.55 11.49
CA PRO A 25 8.61 0.76 11.49
C PRO A 25 7.14 0.66 11.06
N LEU A 26 6.75 -0.38 10.29
CA LEU A 26 5.38 -0.64 9.87
C LEU A 26 4.50 -1.20 11.00
N SER A 27 5.07 -1.71 12.08
CA SER A 27 4.32 -2.23 13.23
C SER A 27 3.53 -1.16 13.99
N THR A 28 3.81 0.12 13.73
CA THR A 28 3.03 1.24 14.26
C THR A 28 1.65 1.37 13.64
N GLY A 29 1.37 0.69 12.53
CA GLY A 29 0.14 0.79 11.76
C GLY A 29 -0.02 2.11 10.99
N LYS A 30 1.05 2.89 10.88
CA LYS A 30 1.05 4.21 10.26
C LYS A 30 2.28 4.37 9.38
N ILE A 31 2.12 5.14 8.31
CA ILE A 31 3.21 5.49 7.42
C ILE A 31 3.12 6.98 7.06
N GLU A 32 4.25 7.68 7.09
CA GLU A 32 4.33 9.08 6.71
C GLU A 32 4.76 9.19 5.25
N ILE A 33 3.98 9.92 4.46
CA ILE A 33 4.28 10.21 3.05
C ILE A 33 4.36 11.71 2.82
N LYS A 34 5.23 12.14 1.91
CA LYS A 34 5.28 13.53 1.44
C LYS A 34 4.33 13.75 0.27
N TYR A 35 3.96 15.01 0.05
CA TYR A 35 3.21 15.39 -1.13
C TYR A 35 4.04 15.19 -2.41
N MET A 36 3.37 14.86 -3.51
CA MET A 36 4.02 14.75 -4.82
C MET A 36 4.59 16.08 -5.26
N THR A 37 5.73 15.99 -5.93
CA THR A 37 6.40 17.10 -6.61
C THR A 37 6.61 16.71 -8.08
N ALA A 38 7.13 17.62 -8.90
CA ALA A 38 7.48 17.34 -10.28
C ALA A 38 8.39 16.10 -10.44
N LYS A 39 9.21 15.80 -9.43
CA LYS A 39 10.05 14.59 -9.43
C LYS A 39 9.22 13.31 -9.45
N GLU A 40 8.15 13.23 -8.68
CA GLU A 40 7.26 12.08 -8.62
C GLU A 40 6.40 11.98 -9.89
N GLU A 41 6.02 13.11 -10.48
CA GLU A 41 5.35 13.14 -11.80
C GLU A 41 6.27 12.61 -12.91
N ASP A 42 7.55 12.95 -12.88
CA ASP A 42 8.55 12.41 -13.81
C ASP A 42 8.69 10.89 -13.67
N ILE A 43 8.60 10.35 -12.44
CA ILE A 43 8.58 8.89 -12.20
C ILE A 43 7.35 8.28 -12.87
N LEU A 44 6.16 8.85 -12.67
CA LEU A 44 4.90 8.33 -13.21
C LEU A 44 4.87 8.32 -14.74
N THR A 45 5.53 9.28 -15.38
CA THR A 45 5.57 9.44 -16.85
C THR A 45 6.78 8.79 -17.50
N SER A 46 7.68 8.20 -16.71
CA SER A 46 8.90 7.55 -17.21
C SER A 46 8.59 6.30 -18.02
N ALA A 47 8.76 6.38 -19.35
CA ALA A 47 8.53 5.24 -20.26
C ALA A 47 9.37 4.00 -19.89
N ASN A 48 10.58 4.21 -19.37
CA ASN A 48 11.46 3.10 -18.96
C ASN A 48 10.91 2.37 -17.73
N LEU A 49 10.47 3.10 -16.71
CA LEU A 49 9.92 2.52 -15.48
C LEU A 49 8.57 1.84 -15.76
N ILE A 50 7.74 2.41 -16.64
CA ILE A 50 6.48 1.82 -17.09
C ILE A 50 6.75 0.49 -17.78
N LYS A 51 7.70 0.47 -18.71
CA LYS A 51 8.08 -0.75 -19.45
C LYS A 51 8.64 -1.85 -18.54
N GLN A 52 9.34 -1.46 -17.47
CA GLN A 52 9.88 -2.40 -16.48
C GLN A 52 8.81 -2.84 -15.45
N GLY A 53 7.64 -2.20 -15.40
CA GLY A 53 6.59 -2.50 -14.44
C GLY A 53 6.91 -2.10 -12.99
N VAL A 54 7.84 -1.17 -12.79
CA VAL A 54 8.32 -0.76 -11.44
C VAL A 54 7.95 0.68 -11.05
N VAL A 55 7.06 1.32 -11.81
CA VAL A 55 6.67 2.73 -11.59
C VAL A 55 6.10 2.94 -10.18
N VAL A 56 5.18 2.08 -9.75
CA VAL A 56 4.49 2.21 -8.46
C VAL A 56 5.48 2.06 -7.31
N GLU A 57 6.38 1.09 -7.38
CA GLU A 57 7.43 0.89 -6.39
C GLU A 57 8.32 2.12 -6.28
N LYS A 58 8.79 2.64 -7.40
CA LYS A 58 9.66 3.84 -7.44
C LYS A 58 8.95 5.09 -6.96
N LEU A 59 7.67 5.22 -7.26
CA LEU A 59 6.83 6.29 -6.73
C LEU A 59 6.76 6.22 -5.20
N LEU A 60 6.37 5.08 -4.64
CA LEU A 60 6.23 4.90 -3.21
C LEU A 60 7.57 5.04 -2.47
N GLU A 61 8.67 4.49 -3.01
CA GLU A 61 10.03 4.71 -2.49
C GLU A 61 10.38 6.20 -2.38
N SER A 62 9.92 7.01 -3.35
CA SER A 62 10.15 8.46 -3.33
C SER A 62 9.27 9.17 -2.31
N LEU A 63 7.99 8.77 -2.18
CA LEU A 63 7.00 9.42 -1.32
C LEU A 63 7.16 9.09 0.15
N ILE A 64 7.53 7.85 0.51
CA ILE A 64 7.69 7.42 1.91
C ILE A 64 8.85 8.19 2.55
N VAL A 65 8.56 8.84 3.68
CA VAL A 65 9.54 9.68 4.41
C VAL A 65 10.59 8.83 5.08
N ASP A 66 10.17 7.79 5.82
CA ASP A 66 11.08 6.86 6.49
C ASP A 66 11.74 5.92 5.48
N LYS A 67 13.00 6.17 5.17
CA LYS A 67 13.79 5.39 4.20
C LYS A 67 14.22 4.01 4.70
N SER A 68 13.94 3.67 5.95
CA SER A 68 14.13 2.31 6.46
C SER A 68 13.00 1.36 6.02
N ILE A 69 11.85 1.90 5.61
CA ILE A 69 10.73 1.14 5.07
C ILE A 69 11.03 0.76 3.63
N LYS A 70 11.03 -0.54 3.36
CA LYS A 70 11.11 -1.07 2.00
C LYS A 70 9.69 -1.28 1.46
N VAL A 71 9.42 -0.78 0.26
CA VAL A 71 8.10 -0.93 -0.40
C VAL A 71 7.74 -2.40 -0.62
N ASP A 72 8.75 -3.25 -0.83
CA ASP A 72 8.56 -4.68 -1.03
C ASP A 72 8.07 -5.41 0.22
N ASP A 73 8.33 -4.89 1.41
CA ASP A 73 7.86 -5.44 2.69
C ASP A 73 6.40 -5.10 2.98
N LEU A 74 5.83 -4.10 2.29
CA LEU A 74 4.43 -3.71 2.47
C LEU A 74 3.49 -4.82 2.02
N LEU A 75 2.50 -5.13 2.86
CA LEU A 75 1.36 -5.94 2.46
C LEU A 75 0.62 -5.25 1.31
N VAL A 76 0.08 -6.03 0.38
CA VAL A 76 -0.60 -5.48 -0.81
C VAL A 76 -1.75 -4.55 -0.42
N GLY A 77 -2.52 -4.87 0.64
CA GLY A 77 -3.59 -4.00 1.15
C GLY A 77 -3.06 -2.65 1.63
N ASP A 78 -1.99 -2.66 2.44
CA ASP A 78 -1.37 -1.45 2.95
C ASP A 78 -0.74 -0.60 1.84
N LYS A 79 -0.07 -1.25 0.89
CA LYS A 79 0.49 -0.60 -0.30
C LYS A 79 -0.59 0.12 -1.12
N ASN A 80 -1.75 -0.52 -1.31
CA ASN A 80 -2.88 0.08 -2.02
C ASN A 80 -3.45 1.29 -1.28
N SER A 81 -3.59 1.21 0.05
CA SER A 81 -4.06 2.35 0.86
C SER A 81 -3.10 3.55 0.74
N VAL A 82 -1.79 3.33 0.84
CA VAL A 82 -0.79 4.39 0.65
C VAL A 82 -0.85 4.97 -0.77
N LEU A 83 -1.06 4.15 -1.79
CA LEU A 83 -1.18 4.60 -3.18
C LEU A 83 -2.43 5.47 -3.38
N ILE A 84 -3.58 5.07 -2.83
CA ILE A 84 -4.83 5.85 -2.88
C ILE A 84 -4.65 7.17 -2.14
N ALA A 85 -4.07 7.16 -0.94
CA ALA A 85 -3.78 8.37 -0.19
C ALA A 85 -2.87 9.32 -0.97
N SER A 86 -1.80 8.82 -1.57
CA SER A 86 -0.90 9.62 -2.40
C SER A 86 -1.61 10.26 -3.60
N ARG A 87 -2.55 9.52 -4.22
CA ARG A 87 -3.36 10.02 -5.32
C ARG A 87 -4.30 11.15 -4.88
N ILE A 88 -4.95 10.99 -3.71
CA ILE A 88 -5.83 12.02 -3.15
C ILE A 88 -5.05 13.29 -2.83
N LEU A 89 -3.87 13.16 -2.22
CA LEU A 89 -3.01 14.29 -1.87
C LEU A 89 -2.48 15.06 -3.09
N ALA A 90 -2.23 14.36 -4.20
CA ALA A 90 -1.68 14.97 -5.42
C ALA A 90 -2.74 15.62 -6.30
N TYR A 91 -3.90 15.01 -6.43
CA TYR A 91 -4.88 15.37 -7.47
C TYR A 91 -6.31 15.56 -6.95
N GLY A 92 -6.50 15.47 -5.63
CA GLY A 92 -7.83 15.54 -5.02
C GLY A 92 -8.56 14.20 -4.98
N LYS A 93 -9.71 14.22 -4.32
CA LYS A 93 -10.48 13.01 -4.00
C LYS A 93 -11.37 12.51 -5.14
N GLU A 94 -11.73 13.38 -6.08
CA GLU A 94 -12.56 13.03 -7.23
C GLU A 94 -11.72 12.26 -8.26
N TYR A 95 -12.24 11.10 -8.67
CA TYR A 95 -11.62 10.25 -9.68
C TYR A 95 -12.65 9.90 -10.76
N GLU A 96 -12.42 10.41 -11.97
CA GLU A 96 -13.25 10.09 -13.13
C GLU A 96 -12.85 8.73 -13.72
N VAL A 97 -13.80 7.81 -13.82
CA VAL A 97 -13.66 6.53 -14.51
C VAL A 97 -14.66 6.44 -15.64
N GLU A 98 -14.29 5.76 -16.71
CA GLU A 98 -15.20 5.45 -17.81
C GLU A 98 -15.56 3.95 -17.78
N ILE A 99 -16.84 3.64 -17.59
CA ILE A 99 -17.37 2.28 -17.59
C ILE A 99 -18.47 2.22 -18.66
N ASP A 100 -18.32 1.32 -19.62
CA ASP A 100 -19.28 1.15 -20.75
C ASP A 100 -19.61 2.47 -21.49
N GLY A 101 -18.59 3.32 -21.69
CA GLY A 101 -18.73 4.62 -22.36
C GLY A 101 -19.43 5.70 -21.51
N ARG A 102 -19.67 5.44 -20.23
CA ARG A 102 -20.21 6.41 -19.28
C ARG A 102 -19.13 6.88 -18.32
N LYS A 103 -18.99 8.19 -18.19
CA LYS A 103 -18.12 8.81 -17.20
C LYS A 103 -18.82 8.80 -15.85
N ILE A 104 -18.13 8.25 -14.86
CA ILE A 104 -18.58 8.19 -13.47
C ILE A 104 -17.50 8.83 -12.62
N GLU A 105 -17.91 9.76 -11.76
CA GLU A 105 -17.02 10.35 -10.75
C GLU A 105 -17.11 9.55 -9.47
N VAL A 106 -15.97 9.11 -8.96
CA VAL A 106 -15.83 8.35 -7.73
C VAL A 106 -15.09 9.20 -6.70
N ASP A 107 -15.67 9.38 -5.52
CA ASP A 107 -14.98 9.97 -4.38
C ASP A 107 -14.12 8.90 -3.70
N LEU A 108 -12.79 9.01 -3.85
CA LEU A 108 -11.84 8.03 -3.31
C LEU A 108 -11.86 7.95 -1.77
N THR A 109 -12.35 8.98 -1.08
CA THR A 109 -12.47 8.96 0.39
C THR A 109 -13.61 8.09 0.87
N GLN A 110 -14.52 7.68 -0.03
CA GLN A 110 -15.63 6.77 0.29
C GLN A 110 -15.24 5.29 0.15
N LEU A 111 -14.05 5.00 -0.37
CA LEU A 111 -13.51 3.65 -0.38
C LEU A 111 -13.25 3.22 1.07
N LYS A 112 -13.84 2.10 1.45
CA LYS A 112 -13.68 1.54 2.80
C LYS A 112 -12.78 0.33 2.74
N ASP A 113 -11.84 0.27 3.67
CA ASP A 113 -11.07 -0.93 3.90
C ASP A 113 -11.96 -2.03 4.50
N ILE A 114 -11.63 -3.28 4.18
CA ILE A 114 -12.21 -4.42 4.88
C ILE A 114 -11.55 -4.48 6.26
N GLU A 115 -12.35 -4.44 7.30
CA GLU A 115 -11.84 -4.54 8.67
C GLU A 115 -11.15 -5.89 8.89
N LEU A 116 -9.94 -5.83 9.45
CA LEU A 116 -9.20 -7.01 9.83
C LEU A 116 -9.85 -7.64 11.09
N ASP A 117 -10.18 -8.92 11.02
CA ASP A 117 -10.63 -9.67 12.20
C ASP A 117 -9.42 -9.94 13.12
N GLU A 118 -9.28 -9.11 14.14
CA GLU A 118 -8.16 -9.19 15.08
C GLU A 118 -8.15 -10.50 15.90
N SER A 119 -9.28 -11.21 15.97
CA SER A 119 -9.38 -12.47 16.72
C SER A 119 -8.57 -13.62 16.11
N ILE A 120 -8.28 -13.55 14.81
CA ILE A 120 -7.50 -14.55 14.09
C ILE A 120 -6.04 -14.13 13.85
N VAL A 121 -5.67 -12.93 14.31
CA VAL A 121 -4.34 -12.35 14.10
C VAL A 121 -3.43 -12.70 15.27
N THR A 122 -2.22 -13.17 14.95
CA THR A 122 -1.12 -13.23 15.91
C THR A 122 -0.18 -12.06 15.63
N ASN A 123 0.01 -11.18 16.62
CA ASN A 123 0.84 -10.00 16.45
C ASN A 123 2.25 -10.34 15.94
N GLY A 124 2.68 -9.62 14.92
CA GLY A 124 3.99 -9.80 14.30
C GLY A 124 4.09 -10.99 13.36
N VAL A 125 3.00 -11.72 13.13
CA VAL A 125 3.01 -12.94 12.30
C VAL A 125 1.99 -12.81 11.16
N ASN A 126 2.49 -12.81 9.93
CA ASN A 126 1.66 -12.87 8.72
C ASN A 126 1.47 -14.34 8.31
N GLU A 127 0.78 -15.10 9.14
CA GLU A 127 0.48 -16.51 8.86
C GLU A 127 -0.85 -16.91 9.50
N PHE A 128 -1.71 -17.57 8.73
CA PHE A 128 -3.06 -17.93 9.12
C PHE A 128 -3.30 -19.42 8.85
N GLU A 129 -3.92 -20.11 9.80
CA GLU A 129 -4.38 -21.49 9.61
C GLU A 129 -5.86 -21.51 9.22
N PHE A 130 -6.22 -22.37 8.29
CA PHE A 130 -7.58 -22.60 7.87
C PHE A 130 -7.83 -24.08 7.63
N GLU A 131 -8.90 -24.61 8.20
CA GLU A 131 -9.34 -25.99 7.96
C GLU A 131 -10.42 -26.04 6.88
N LEU A 132 -10.16 -26.80 5.81
CA LEU A 132 -11.12 -26.99 4.74
C LEU A 132 -12.36 -27.74 5.25
N PRO A 133 -13.58 -27.18 5.11
CA PRO A 133 -14.78 -27.75 5.71
C PRO A 133 -15.14 -29.15 5.18
N ALA A 134 -14.86 -29.43 3.91
CA ALA A 134 -15.18 -30.71 3.28
C ALA A 134 -14.13 -31.79 3.55
N THR A 135 -12.84 -31.47 3.41
CA THR A 135 -11.76 -32.48 3.48
C THR A 135 -11.05 -32.53 4.83
N LYS A 136 -11.36 -31.60 5.74
CA LYS A 136 -10.72 -31.44 7.05
C LYS A 136 -9.19 -31.25 6.98
N ARG A 137 -8.67 -30.87 5.80
CA ARG A 137 -7.26 -30.58 5.65
C ARG A 137 -6.96 -29.19 6.20
N LYS A 138 -5.89 -29.07 6.97
CA LYS A 138 -5.36 -27.78 7.43
C LYS A 138 -4.51 -27.16 6.33
N LEU A 139 -4.75 -25.90 6.07
CA LEU A 139 -3.97 -25.06 5.17
C LEU A 139 -3.37 -23.91 5.96
N THR A 140 -2.16 -23.54 5.61
CA THR A 140 -1.53 -22.32 6.10
C THR A 140 -1.39 -21.34 4.93
N PHE A 141 -1.78 -20.09 5.12
CA PHE A 141 -1.65 -19.06 4.10
C PHE A 141 -1.08 -17.77 4.71
N LYS A 142 -0.57 -16.91 3.84
CA LYS A 142 -0.04 -15.58 4.17
C LYS A 142 -0.70 -14.52 3.30
N LEU A 143 -0.83 -13.32 3.82
CA LEU A 143 -1.16 -12.17 2.98
C LEU A 143 0.05 -11.82 2.11
N LEU A 144 -0.24 -11.41 0.87
CA LEU A 144 0.81 -11.13 -0.11
C LEU A 144 1.52 -9.81 0.20
N THR A 145 2.83 -9.84 0.08
CA THR A 145 3.68 -8.65 -0.08
C THR A 145 4.06 -8.50 -1.56
N SER A 146 4.64 -7.36 -1.92
CA SER A 146 5.13 -7.15 -3.29
C SER A 146 6.22 -8.13 -3.69
N GLU A 147 7.05 -8.58 -2.74
CA GLU A 147 8.09 -9.59 -2.97
C GLU A 147 7.50 -10.95 -3.30
N ILE A 148 6.55 -11.43 -2.51
CA ILE A 148 5.89 -12.74 -2.73
C ILE A 148 5.14 -12.74 -4.06
N GLY A 149 4.47 -11.65 -4.43
CA GLY A 149 3.75 -11.53 -5.70
C GLY A 149 4.66 -11.65 -6.93
N ARG A 150 5.92 -11.27 -6.84
CA ARG A 150 6.89 -11.39 -7.94
C ARG A 150 7.47 -12.80 -8.10
N ALA A 151 7.50 -13.58 -7.02
CA ALA A 151 8.10 -14.93 -7.03
C ALA A 151 7.30 -15.96 -7.84
N HIS A 152 6.09 -15.63 -8.27
CA HIS A 152 5.17 -16.54 -8.96
C HIS A 152 4.83 -16.11 -10.41
N VAL A 153 5.58 -15.18 -10.99
CA VAL A 153 5.40 -14.76 -12.39
C VAL A 153 6.50 -15.34 -13.29
#